data_0a8174065adc9ffc70f771e256ab9539
#
_entry.id   0a8174065adc9ffc70f771e256ab9539
#
_cell.length_a   1.000
_cell.length_b   1.000
_cell.length_c   1.000
_cell.angle_alpha   90.00
_cell.angle_beta   90.00
_cell.angle_gamma   90.00
#
_symmetry.space_group_name_H-M   'P 1'
#
loop_
_entity.id
_entity.type
_entity.pdbx_description
1 polymer ?
#
loop_
_entity_poly.entity_id
_entity_poly.type
_entity_poly.pdbx_seq_one_letter_code
_entity_poly.pdbx_strand_id
1 'polypeptide(L)'
;VAIDPALTLVYRDEYRDILKAERGDFKVLLAHEWLIEQIKSGVLDNCKKAKETDRLPWHLFAHCTETTELPASSKEWQQIFAHFGETLVSEKVGCCGMAGTFGHETAHVEMSKAIYQQSWQQKLKNAPLERCLATGYSCRSQVKRMEHQQIKHPIQALLSII
;
A
#
# COMPACT_ATOMS: atom_id res chain seq x y z
N VAL A 1 -0.82 -14.59 -5.13
CA VAL A 1 -1.09 -13.29 -4.48
C VAL A 1 0.22 -12.57 -4.27
N ALA A 2 0.26 -11.29 -4.60
CA ALA A 2 1.44 -10.44 -4.46
C ALA A 2 1.17 -9.26 -3.51
N ILE A 3 2.23 -8.73 -2.91
CA ILE A 3 2.13 -7.69 -1.88
C ILE A 3 2.49 -6.31 -2.45
N ASP A 4 3.46 -6.25 -3.36
CA ASP A 4 3.94 -5.00 -3.92
C ASP A 4 3.18 -4.61 -5.19
N PRO A 5 2.52 -3.43 -5.23
CA PRO A 5 1.72 -3.03 -6.37
C PRO A 5 2.52 -2.85 -7.65
N ALA A 6 3.70 -2.25 -7.58
CA ALA A 6 4.50 -1.97 -8.77
C ALA A 6 4.87 -3.27 -9.50
N LEU A 7 5.39 -4.26 -8.76
CA LEU A 7 5.76 -5.55 -9.34
C LEU A 7 4.55 -6.33 -9.86
N THR A 8 3.43 -6.29 -9.12
CA THR A 8 2.21 -7.01 -9.51
C THR A 8 1.63 -6.48 -10.82
N LEU A 9 1.62 -5.15 -10.99
CA LEU A 9 1.08 -4.52 -12.19
C LEU A 9 1.98 -4.80 -13.41
N VAL A 10 3.30 -4.83 -13.25
CA VAL A 10 4.21 -5.30 -14.30
C VAL A 10 3.83 -6.71 -14.79
N TYR A 11 3.54 -7.65 -13.88
CA TYR A 11 3.10 -8.99 -14.27
C TYR A 11 1.74 -9.01 -14.98
N ARG A 12 0.86 -8.06 -14.70
CA ARG A 12 -0.46 -7.98 -15.34
C ARG A 12 -0.38 -7.40 -16.74
N ASP A 13 0.42 -6.37 -16.93
CA ASP A 13 0.47 -5.57 -18.15
C ASP A 13 1.68 -5.89 -19.01
N GLU A 14 2.88 -5.51 -18.62
CA GLU A 14 4.08 -5.64 -19.44
C GLU A 14 4.39 -7.10 -19.77
N TYR A 15 4.26 -8.02 -18.81
CA TYR A 15 4.47 -9.46 -19.07
C TYR A 15 3.42 -10.05 -20.00
N ARG A 16 2.18 -9.56 -19.94
CA ARG A 16 1.14 -9.97 -20.88
C ARG A 16 1.52 -9.55 -22.31
N ASP A 17 1.99 -8.33 -22.47
CA ASP A 17 2.30 -7.77 -23.78
C ASP A 17 3.57 -8.36 -24.38
N ILE A 18 4.57 -8.71 -23.55
CA ILE A 18 5.83 -9.31 -23.96
C ILE A 18 5.67 -10.81 -24.24
N LEU A 19 5.09 -11.57 -23.32
CA LEU A 19 5.05 -13.03 -23.36
C LEU A 19 3.84 -13.58 -24.11
N LYS A 20 2.79 -12.79 -24.30
CA LYS A 20 1.55 -13.19 -24.99
C LYS A 20 1.05 -14.57 -24.51
N ALA A 21 1.00 -15.57 -25.42
CA ALA A 21 0.56 -16.92 -25.09
C ALA A 21 1.51 -17.68 -24.13
N GLU A 22 2.78 -17.34 -24.11
CA GLU A 22 3.77 -17.99 -23.24
C GLU A 22 3.65 -17.58 -21.77
N ARG A 23 2.93 -16.49 -21.49
CA ARG A 23 2.62 -16.07 -20.11
C ARG A 23 1.83 -17.12 -19.33
N GLY A 24 1.04 -17.93 -19.99
CA GLY A 24 0.02 -18.77 -19.35
C GLY A 24 -1.21 -17.98 -18.93
N ASP A 25 -2.18 -18.64 -18.34
CA ASP A 25 -3.49 -18.09 -17.95
C ASP A 25 -3.66 -17.84 -16.43
N PHE A 26 -2.55 -17.86 -15.68
CA PHE A 26 -2.60 -17.58 -14.25
C PHE A 26 -2.99 -16.13 -13.93
N LYS A 27 -3.80 -15.94 -12.88
CA LYS A 27 -4.23 -14.65 -12.39
C LYS A 27 -3.31 -14.20 -11.24
N VAL A 28 -2.76 -13.01 -11.34
CA VAL A 28 -2.00 -12.39 -10.24
C VAL A 28 -2.88 -11.37 -9.52
N LEU A 29 -3.14 -11.61 -8.24
CA LEU A 29 -3.92 -10.72 -7.38
C LEU A 29 -2.99 -9.94 -6.45
N LEU A 30 -3.32 -8.68 -6.22
CA LEU A 30 -2.80 -7.95 -5.07
C LEU A 30 -3.46 -8.47 -3.78
N ALA A 31 -2.76 -8.29 -2.66
CA ALA A 31 -3.21 -8.79 -1.38
C ALA A 31 -4.60 -8.28 -0.98
N HIS A 32 -4.92 -7.01 -1.26
CA HIS A 32 -6.24 -6.45 -0.96
C HIS A 32 -7.34 -7.07 -1.83
N GLU A 33 -7.09 -7.30 -3.11
CA GLU A 33 -8.06 -7.94 -3.99
C GLU A 33 -8.39 -9.35 -3.51
N TRP A 34 -7.36 -10.12 -3.16
CA TRP A 34 -7.54 -11.46 -2.61
C TRP A 34 -8.30 -11.43 -1.28
N LEU A 35 -7.95 -10.50 -0.36
CA LEU A 35 -8.67 -10.37 0.92
C LEU A 35 -10.15 -10.01 0.72
N ILE A 36 -10.46 -9.12 -0.22
CA ILE A 36 -11.84 -8.77 -0.57
C ILE A 36 -12.59 -10.01 -1.11
N GLU A 37 -11.95 -10.83 -1.95
CA GLU A 37 -12.54 -12.10 -2.40
C GLU A 37 -12.82 -13.05 -1.21
N GLN A 38 -11.89 -13.17 -0.24
CA GLN A 38 -12.09 -14.01 0.95
C GLN A 38 -13.19 -13.46 1.89
N ILE A 39 -13.29 -12.15 2.06
CA ILE A 39 -14.37 -11.52 2.84
C ILE A 39 -15.72 -11.78 2.16
N LYS A 40 -15.83 -11.58 0.86
CA LYS A 40 -17.07 -11.82 0.10
C LYS A 40 -17.51 -13.27 0.10
N SER A 41 -16.59 -14.22 0.14
CA SER A 41 -16.89 -15.65 0.21
C SER A 41 -17.23 -16.14 1.63
N GLY A 42 -17.13 -15.29 2.65
CA GLY A 42 -17.41 -15.64 4.05
C GLY A 42 -16.28 -16.41 4.76
N VAL A 43 -15.17 -16.68 4.09
CA VAL A 43 -14.02 -17.43 4.67
C VAL A 43 -13.45 -16.70 5.90
N LEU A 44 -13.51 -15.38 5.92
CA LEU A 44 -13.00 -14.55 7.00
C LEU A 44 -14.06 -14.09 8.01
N ASP A 45 -15.28 -14.60 7.95
CA ASP A 45 -16.36 -14.16 8.85
C ASP A 45 -16.04 -14.43 10.34
N ASN A 46 -15.34 -15.52 10.63
CA ASN A 46 -14.89 -15.85 11.99
C ASN A 46 -13.84 -14.86 12.54
N CYS A 47 -13.20 -14.08 11.67
CA CYS A 47 -12.22 -13.06 12.04
C CYS A 47 -12.83 -11.66 12.14
N LYS A 48 -14.12 -11.52 11.82
CA LYS A 48 -14.82 -10.24 11.86
C LYS A 48 -14.90 -9.71 13.30
N LYS A 49 -14.52 -8.45 13.49
CA LYS A 49 -14.55 -7.79 14.78
C LYS A 49 -15.50 -6.60 14.78
N ALA A 50 -16.10 -6.32 15.94
CA ALA A 50 -16.85 -5.08 16.15
C ALA A 50 -15.89 -3.88 16.10
N LYS A 51 -16.39 -2.75 15.58
CA LYS A 51 -15.60 -1.52 15.51
C LYS A 51 -15.31 -1.02 16.92
N GLU A 52 -14.05 -0.80 17.23
CA GLU A 52 -13.62 -0.12 18.44
C GLU A 52 -13.52 1.39 18.18
N THR A 53 -14.32 2.18 18.89
CA THR A 53 -14.46 3.62 18.66
C THR A 53 -13.30 4.45 19.21
N ASP A 54 -12.58 3.93 20.21
CA ASP A 54 -11.55 4.68 20.94
C ASP A 54 -10.14 4.50 20.39
N ARG A 55 -9.99 3.69 19.31
CA ARG A 55 -8.68 3.50 18.65
C ARG A 55 -8.42 4.60 17.63
N LEU A 56 -7.19 5.09 17.64
CA LEU A 56 -6.70 5.98 16.59
C LEU A 56 -6.76 5.29 15.23
N PRO A 57 -7.20 5.97 14.17
CA PRO A 57 -7.27 5.40 12.85
C PRO A 57 -5.87 5.03 12.31
N TRP A 58 -5.84 4.08 11.42
CA TRP A 58 -4.70 3.83 10.55
C TRP A 58 -4.72 4.80 9.36
N HIS A 59 -3.55 5.19 8.87
CA HIS A 59 -3.38 6.11 7.75
C HIS A 59 -2.69 5.38 6.60
N LEU A 60 -3.38 5.22 5.48
CA LEU A 60 -2.87 4.52 4.30
C LEU A 60 -2.28 5.49 3.30
N PHE A 61 -1.04 5.27 2.97
CA PHE A 61 -0.28 5.90 1.89
C PHE A 61 -0.14 4.90 0.75
N ALA A 62 -1.12 4.84 -0.15
CA ALA A 62 -1.11 3.91 -1.26
C ALA A 62 -0.01 4.26 -2.27
N HIS A 63 0.57 3.24 -2.92
CA HIS A 63 1.57 3.42 -3.97
C HIS A 63 0.98 4.19 -5.16
N CYS A 64 1.75 5.09 -5.75
CA CYS A 64 1.27 5.95 -6.85
C CYS A 64 0.74 5.14 -8.04
N THR A 65 1.45 4.08 -8.46
CA THR A 65 1.00 3.18 -9.53
C THR A 65 -0.32 2.47 -9.15
N GLU A 66 -0.44 1.99 -7.90
CA GLU A 66 -1.68 1.38 -7.40
C GLU A 66 -2.85 2.35 -7.46
N THR A 67 -2.63 3.60 -7.03
CA THR A 67 -3.67 4.64 -7.05
C THR A 67 -4.13 4.97 -8.47
N THR A 68 -3.21 4.94 -9.43
CA THR A 68 -3.51 5.26 -10.83
C THR A 68 -4.23 4.11 -11.53
N GLU A 69 -3.70 2.89 -11.41
CA GLU A 69 -4.20 1.72 -12.14
C GLU A 69 -5.40 1.05 -11.45
N LEU A 70 -5.49 1.18 -10.14
CA LEU A 70 -6.52 0.55 -9.31
C LEU A 70 -7.19 1.58 -8.39
N PRO A 71 -7.98 2.50 -8.92
CA PRO A 71 -8.57 3.59 -8.12
C PRO A 71 -9.51 3.12 -7.01
N ALA A 72 -10.00 1.87 -7.06
CA ALA A 72 -10.80 1.27 -6.02
C ALA A 72 -9.98 0.79 -4.81
N SER A 73 -8.67 0.58 -4.95
CA SER A 73 -7.83 -0.11 -3.94
C SER A 73 -7.90 0.54 -2.56
N SER A 74 -7.90 1.87 -2.49
CA SER A 74 -8.03 2.59 -1.22
C SER A 74 -9.34 2.29 -0.49
N LYS A 75 -10.45 2.17 -1.21
CA LYS A 75 -11.76 1.79 -0.63
C LYS A 75 -11.78 0.33 -0.21
N GLU A 76 -11.16 -0.53 -0.98
CA GLU A 76 -11.03 -1.96 -0.66
C GLU A 76 -10.20 -2.17 0.60
N TRP A 77 -9.08 -1.46 0.76
CA TRP A 77 -8.33 -1.46 2.01
C TRP A 77 -9.15 -0.96 3.20
N GLN A 78 -9.96 0.10 3.03
CA GLN A 78 -10.87 0.60 4.07
C GLN A 78 -11.90 -0.46 4.47
N GLN A 79 -12.48 -1.19 3.50
CA GLN A 79 -13.42 -2.28 3.75
C GLN A 79 -12.77 -3.44 4.52
N ILE A 80 -11.53 -3.79 4.15
CA ILE A 80 -10.77 -4.83 4.83
C ILE A 80 -10.53 -4.44 6.29
N PHE A 81 -10.03 -3.25 6.56
CA PHE A 81 -9.80 -2.79 7.93
C PHE A 81 -11.10 -2.74 8.74
N ALA A 82 -12.19 -2.26 8.14
CA ALA A 82 -13.51 -2.23 8.78
C ALA A 82 -14.02 -3.63 9.13
N HIS A 83 -13.75 -4.65 8.30
CA HIS A 83 -14.07 -6.05 8.60
C HIS A 83 -13.40 -6.54 9.89
N PHE A 84 -12.19 -6.10 10.16
CA PHE A 84 -11.43 -6.42 11.38
C PHE A 84 -11.63 -5.41 12.53
N GLY A 85 -12.66 -4.55 12.45
CA GLY A 85 -13.02 -3.61 13.49
C GLY A 85 -12.18 -2.34 13.56
N GLU A 86 -11.32 -2.08 12.57
CA GLU A 86 -10.41 -0.95 12.54
C GLU A 86 -10.88 0.16 11.58
N THR A 87 -10.45 1.38 11.84
CA THR A 87 -10.68 2.51 10.93
C THR A 87 -9.42 2.80 10.12
N LEU A 88 -9.56 2.93 8.81
CA LEU A 88 -8.48 3.30 7.89
C LEU A 88 -8.82 4.58 7.14
N VAL A 89 -7.95 5.58 7.21
CA VAL A 89 -8.01 6.82 6.45
C VAL A 89 -7.05 6.71 5.27
N SER A 90 -7.52 6.94 4.05
CA SER A 90 -6.65 6.99 2.87
C SER A 90 -6.11 8.41 2.70
N GLU A 91 -4.79 8.55 2.76
CA GLU A 91 -4.11 9.81 2.54
C GLU A 91 -3.92 10.07 1.05
N LYS A 92 -4.30 11.28 0.61
CA LYS A 92 -4.04 11.71 -0.77
C LYS A 92 -2.62 12.24 -0.86
N VAL A 93 -1.74 11.47 -1.47
CA VAL A 93 -0.33 11.79 -1.69
C VAL A 93 0.07 11.54 -3.13
N GLY A 94 1.09 12.22 -3.59
CA GLY A 94 1.75 11.94 -4.86
C GLY A 94 2.84 10.88 -4.72
N CYS A 95 3.84 10.94 -5.61
CA CYS A 95 5.00 10.05 -5.54
C CYS A 95 5.79 10.28 -4.25
N CYS A 96 6.33 9.19 -3.69
CA CYS A 96 7.23 9.25 -2.53
C CYS A 96 8.67 9.71 -2.90
N GLY A 97 8.96 9.88 -4.20
CA GLY A 97 10.27 10.29 -4.68
C GLY A 97 11.27 9.15 -4.91
N MET A 98 10.92 7.90 -4.57
CA MET A 98 11.85 6.77 -4.76
C MET A 98 11.87 6.28 -6.21
N ALA A 99 10.70 6.09 -6.85
CA ALA A 99 10.54 5.67 -8.25
C ALA A 99 11.54 4.57 -8.68
N GLY A 100 11.38 3.37 -8.15
CA GLY A 100 12.32 2.27 -8.36
C GLY A 100 13.68 2.55 -7.73
N THR A 101 14.74 2.62 -8.53
CA THR A 101 16.11 2.91 -8.10
C THR A 101 16.45 4.41 -8.12
N PHE A 102 15.63 5.24 -8.75
CA PHE A 102 15.89 6.67 -8.95
C PHE A 102 16.33 7.40 -7.67
N GLY A 103 15.61 7.23 -6.58
CA GLY A 103 15.93 7.86 -5.31
C GLY A 103 17.20 7.33 -4.63
N HIS A 104 17.75 6.21 -5.09
CA HIS A 104 19.02 5.65 -4.60
C HIS A 104 20.24 6.16 -5.38
N GLU A 105 20.04 6.69 -6.57
CA GLU A 105 21.11 7.20 -7.41
C GLU A 105 21.62 8.53 -6.87
N THR A 106 22.93 8.67 -6.69
CA THR A 106 23.56 9.86 -6.09
C THR A 106 23.13 11.16 -6.78
N ALA A 107 23.02 11.14 -8.11
CA ALA A 107 22.60 12.30 -8.91
C ALA A 107 21.15 12.75 -8.63
N HIS A 108 20.29 11.85 -8.14
CA HIS A 108 18.86 12.12 -7.98
C HIS A 108 18.40 12.28 -6.52
N VAL A 109 19.31 12.13 -5.56
CA VAL A 109 19.00 12.16 -4.12
C VAL A 109 18.25 13.43 -3.71
N GLU A 110 18.73 14.59 -4.14
CA GLU A 110 18.11 15.86 -3.75
C GLU A 110 16.73 16.05 -4.39
N MET A 111 16.55 15.63 -5.64
CA MET A 111 15.25 15.64 -6.29
C MET A 111 14.28 14.68 -5.60
N SER A 112 14.72 13.48 -5.26
CA SER A 112 13.94 12.48 -4.53
C SER A 112 13.46 13.02 -3.18
N LYS A 113 14.33 13.71 -2.43
CA LYS A 113 13.97 14.39 -1.17
C LYS A 113 12.95 15.50 -1.38
N ALA A 114 13.13 16.34 -2.40
CA ALA A 114 12.21 17.44 -2.70
C ALA A 114 10.81 16.91 -3.03
N ILE A 115 10.69 15.85 -3.85
CA ILE A 115 9.42 15.20 -4.17
C ILE A 115 8.74 14.65 -2.90
N TYR A 116 9.50 14.00 -2.02
CA TYR A 116 8.99 13.49 -0.75
C TYR A 116 8.44 14.62 0.15
N GLN A 117 9.18 15.71 0.28
CA GLN A 117 8.80 16.84 1.10
C GLN A 117 7.52 17.55 0.62
N GLN A 118 7.31 17.61 -0.68
CA GLN A 118 6.11 18.23 -1.27
C GLN A 118 4.81 17.50 -0.94
N SER A 119 4.86 16.20 -0.71
CA SER A 119 3.68 15.37 -0.61
C SER A 119 3.63 14.56 0.68
N TRP A 120 4.54 13.60 0.85
CA TRP A 120 4.51 12.62 1.92
C TRP A 120 4.82 13.20 3.30
N GLN A 121 5.88 14.01 3.40
CA GLN A 121 6.34 14.52 4.69
C GLN A 121 5.28 15.33 5.42
N GLN A 122 4.53 16.16 4.69
CA GLN A 122 3.48 16.99 5.30
C GLN A 122 2.35 16.13 5.87
N LYS A 123 1.99 15.04 5.19
CA LYS A 123 0.92 14.13 5.61
C LYS A 123 1.34 13.24 6.76
N LEU A 124 2.56 12.74 6.75
CA LEU A 124 3.10 11.91 7.84
C LEU A 124 3.17 12.67 9.17
N LYS A 125 3.40 13.98 9.15
CA LYS A 125 3.39 14.80 10.37
C LYS A 125 2.02 14.91 11.04
N ASN A 126 0.94 14.61 10.32
CA ASN A 126 -0.43 14.73 10.83
C ASN A 126 -0.94 13.46 11.51
N ALA A 127 -0.14 12.40 11.58
CA ALA A 127 -0.52 11.11 12.17
C ALA A 127 0.65 10.48 12.92
N PRO A 128 0.37 9.67 13.96
CA PRO A 128 1.42 8.86 14.59
C PRO A 128 2.06 7.91 13.58
N LEU A 129 3.38 7.90 13.49
CA LEU A 129 4.08 7.15 12.45
C LEU A 129 3.84 5.64 12.56
N GLU A 130 3.64 5.14 13.77
CA GLU A 130 3.27 3.74 14.05
C GLU A 130 1.88 3.35 13.52
N ARG A 131 1.03 4.34 13.21
CA ARG A 131 -0.28 4.19 12.58
C ARG A 131 -0.27 4.47 11.07
N CYS A 132 0.89 4.81 10.51
CA CYS A 132 1.06 5.02 9.07
C CYS A 132 1.43 3.72 8.36
N LEU A 133 0.79 3.48 7.21
CA LEU A 133 0.95 2.29 6.40
C LEU A 133 1.25 2.67 4.96
N ALA A 134 2.09 1.90 4.28
CA ALA A 134 2.27 2.09 2.84
C ALA A 134 2.29 0.74 2.10
N THR A 135 1.60 0.67 0.96
CA THR A 135 1.53 -0.54 0.15
C THR A 135 2.82 -0.81 -0.62
N GLY A 136 3.46 0.23 -1.18
CA GLY A 136 4.69 0.07 -1.97
C GLY A 136 5.94 -0.14 -1.11
N TYR A 137 6.80 -1.09 -1.51
CA TYR A 137 8.10 -1.30 -0.86
C TYR A 137 9.00 -0.07 -0.97
N SER A 138 9.09 0.53 -2.15
CA SER A 138 9.85 1.75 -2.42
C SER A 138 9.40 2.91 -1.51
N CYS A 139 8.09 3.03 -1.28
CA CYS A 139 7.53 4.05 -0.39
C CYS A 139 7.96 3.83 1.07
N ARG A 140 7.89 2.59 1.58
CA ARG A 140 8.35 2.26 2.94
C ARG A 140 9.86 2.48 3.10
N SER A 141 10.63 2.16 2.05
CA SER A 141 12.08 2.43 2.01
C SER A 141 12.38 3.94 2.08
N GLN A 142 11.63 4.75 1.34
CA GLN A 142 11.78 6.21 1.36
C GLN A 142 11.44 6.80 2.73
N VAL A 143 10.33 6.37 3.34
CA VAL A 143 9.97 6.82 4.70
C VAL A 143 11.07 6.45 5.70
N LYS A 144 11.56 5.20 5.66
CA LYS A 144 12.67 4.77 6.53
C LYS A 144 13.90 5.66 6.38
N ARG A 145 14.23 6.05 5.14
CA ARG A 145 15.37 6.91 4.84
C ARG A 145 15.16 8.36 5.33
N MET A 146 13.96 8.89 5.17
CA MET A 146 13.67 10.30 5.45
C MET A 146 13.29 10.56 6.91
N GLU A 147 12.56 9.64 7.54
CA GLU A 147 12.05 9.80 8.90
C GLU A 147 12.84 8.95 9.93
N HIS A 148 13.82 8.16 9.48
CA HIS A 148 14.58 7.22 10.31
C HIS A 148 13.72 6.19 11.07
N GLN A 149 12.47 6.00 10.63
CA GLN A 149 11.51 5.05 11.19
C GLN A 149 10.85 4.25 10.06
N GLN A 150 10.51 3.00 10.37
CA GLN A 150 9.91 2.11 9.40
C GLN A 150 8.39 2.04 9.61
N ILE A 151 7.62 2.39 8.59
CA ILE A 151 6.17 2.15 8.55
C ILE A 151 5.86 0.76 8.00
N LYS A 152 4.70 0.23 8.39
CA LYS A 152 4.28 -1.13 8.04
C LYS A 152 3.56 -1.19 6.68
N HIS A 153 3.53 -2.37 6.08
CA HIS A 153 2.55 -2.70 5.06
C HIS A 153 1.17 -2.96 5.71
N PRO A 154 0.04 -2.67 5.05
CA PRO A 154 -1.30 -2.95 5.60
C PRO A 154 -1.47 -4.38 6.12
N ILE A 155 -0.95 -5.40 5.41
CA ILE A 155 -0.98 -6.79 5.88
C ILE A 155 -0.27 -6.97 7.22
N GLN A 156 0.86 -6.30 7.44
CA GLN A 156 1.58 -6.41 8.72
C GLN A 156 0.78 -5.78 9.86
N ALA A 157 0.04 -4.71 9.60
CA ALA A 157 -0.87 -4.13 10.59
C ALA A 157 -2.02 -5.10 10.90
N LEU A 158 -2.66 -5.68 9.89
CA LEU A 158 -3.73 -6.66 10.06
C LEU A 158 -3.27 -7.87 10.88
N LEU A 159 -2.09 -8.42 10.61
CA LEU A 159 -1.51 -9.53 11.38
C LEU A 159 -1.28 -9.19 12.86
N SER A 160 -1.14 -7.90 13.21
CA SER A 160 -1.01 -7.48 14.61
C SER A 160 -2.35 -7.25 15.30
N ILE A 161 -3.47 -7.29 14.56
CA ILE A 161 -4.84 -7.07 15.05
C ILE A 161 -5.58 -8.41 15.25
N ILE A 162 -5.29 -9.40 14.41
CA ILE A 162 -5.88 -10.73 14.45
C ILE A 162 -5.31 -11.53 15.59
#